data_eb06d431a21735851b55727b7e9cd399
#
_entry.id   eb06d431a21735851b55727b7e9cd399
#
_cell.length_a   1.000
_cell.length_b   1.000
_cell.length_c   1.000
_cell.angle_alpha   90.00
_cell.angle_beta   90.00
_cell.angle_gamma   90.00
#
_symmetry.space_group_name_H-M   'P 1'
#
loop_
_entity.id
_entity.type
_entity.pdbx_description
1 polymer ?
#
loop_
_entity_poly.entity_id
_entity_poly.type
_entity_poly.pdbx_seq_one_letter_code
_entity_poly.pdbx_strand_id
1 'polypeptide(L)'
;MTGVPLVIDLDGTLLRSDLLQESTLKLLAGAPHHLFSLPGWLYTGKAHLKRQVAQRVALDIAKLPYHDELIGWIERERSAGRSIVLCSASDETFVSQVADHLGLFDEVIASDGVTNVSAERKAAILVERFGAKNFDYAGNSR
;
A
#
# COMPACT_ATOMS: atom_id res chain seq x y z
N MET A 1 3.17 -25.45 -12.09
CA MET A 1 3.05 -24.97 -10.72
C MET A 1 4.12 -23.93 -10.41
N THR A 2 3.69 -22.88 -9.93
CA THR A 2 4.59 -21.80 -9.57
C THR A 2 4.99 -21.95 -8.12
N GLY A 3 5.84 -21.14 -7.62
CA GLY A 3 6.19 -21.15 -6.22
C GLY A 3 5.08 -20.57 -5.35
N VAL A 4 5.41 -20.28 -4.11
CA VAL A 4 4.50 -19.62 -3.18
C VAL A 4 4.16 -18.22 -3.67
N PRO A 5 3.03 -17.63 -3.23
CA PRO A 5 2.69 -16.26 -3.60
C PRO A 5 3.79 -15.28 -3.24
N LEU A 6 3.99 -14.30 -4.10
CA LEU A 6 4.93 -13.21 -3.87
C LEU A 6 4.16 -12.02 -3.31
N VAL A 7 4.50 -11.58 -2.11
CA VAL A 7 3.87 -10.45 -1.46
C VAL A 7 4.77 -9.23 -1.58
N ILE A 8 4.26 -8.14 -2.12
CA ILE A 8 5.01 -6.91 -2.38
C ILE A 8 4.49 -5.81 -1.46
N ASP A 9 5.41 -5.16 -0.73
CA ASP A 9 5.09 -3.97 0.04
C ASP A 9 5.07 -2.75 -0.88
N LEU A 10 4.25 -1.76 -0.58
CA LEU A 10 4.10 -0.58 -1.43
C LEU A 10 5.02 0.56 -1.02
N ASP A 11 4.77 1.15 0.16
CA ASP A 11 5.47 2.35 0.59
C ASP A 11 6.93 2.05 0.93
N GLY A 12 7.85 2.78 0.30
CA GLY A 12 9.28 2.59 0.50
C GLY A 12 9.86 1.35 -0.18
N THR A 13 9.05 0.60 -0.92
CA THR A 13 9.48 -0.60 -1.65
C THR A 13 9.13 -0.46 -3.12
N LEU A 14 7.86 -0.68 -3.49
CA LEU A 14 7.39 -0.48 -4.86
C LEU A 14 7.35 1.00 -5.21
N LEU A 15 6.99 1.85 -4.25
CA LEU A 15 7.11 3.30 -4.33
C LEU A 15 8.32 3.73 -3.54
N ARG A 16 9.03 4.73 -4.05
CA ARG A 16 10.18 5.34 -3.35
C ARG A 16 9.74 6.34 -2.29
N SER A 17 8.46 6.60 -2.18
CA SER A 17 7.89 7.51 -1.20
C SER A 17 6.78 6.83 -0.40
N ASP A 18 6.18 7.59 0.50
CA ASP A 18 5.08 7.15 1.35
C ASP A 18 3.80 7.84 0.92
N LEU A 19 2.75 7.07 0.64
CA LEU A 19 1.48 7.61 0.15
C LEU A 19 0.81 8.54 1.15
N LEU A 20 0.90 8.25 2.44
CA LEU A 20 0.31 9.12 3.46
C LEU A 20 1.01 10.47 3.47
N GLN A 21 2.35 10.47 3.40
CA GLN A 21 3.12 11.71 3.37
C GLN A 21 2.80 12.52 2.11
N GLU A 22 2.82 11.89 0.93
CA GLU A 22 2.52 12.54 -0.34
C GLU A 22 1.12 13.17 -0.33
N SER A 23 0.12 12.40 0.09
CA SER A 23 -1.26 12.86 0.09
C SER A 23 -1.52 13.93 1.16
N THR A 24 -0.91 13.80 2.33
CA THR A 24 -1.06 14.80 3.40
C THR A 24 -0.46 16.13 2.99
N LEU A 25 0.72 16.13 2.38
CA LEU A 25 1.35 17.35 1.90
C LEU A 25 0.49 18.02 0.83
N LYS A 26 -0.06 17.24 -0.08
CA LYS A 26 -0.94 17.77 -1.11
C LYS A 26 -2.23 18.35 -0.52
N LEU A 27 -2.80 17.68 0.47
CA LEU A 27 -4.00 18.18 1.16
C LEU A 27 -3.74 19.52 1.83
N LEU A 28 -2.63 19.64 2.56
CA LEU A 28 -2.30 20.87 3.26
C LEU A 28 -1.93 22.01 2.31
N ALA A 29 -1.32 21.69 1.17
CA ALA A 29 -1.01 22.69 0.16
C ALA A 29 -2.27 23.28 -0.47
N GLY A 30 -3.30 22.45 -0.68
CA GLY A 30 -4.55 22.88 -1.28
C GLY A 30 -5.58 23.40 -0.27
N ALA A 31 -5.51 22.92 0.97
CA ALA A 31 -6.48 23.26 2.02
C ALA A 31 -5.79 23.29 3.38
N PRO A 32 -5.02 24.35 3.67
CA PRO A 32 -4.19 24.41 4.89
C PRO A 32 -4.98 24.27 6.19
N HIS A 33 -6.28 24.61 6.19
CA HIS A 33 -7.11 24.52 7.39
C HIS A 33 -7.22 23.07 7.91
N HIS A 34 -6.95 22.07 7.09
CA HIS A 34 -6.96 20.67 7.53
C HIS A 34 -5.83 20.32 8.47
N LEU A 35 -4.85 21.23 8.64
CA LEU A 35 -3.84 21.05 9.66
C LEU A 35 -4.48 20.91 11.04
N PHE A 36 -5.61 21.60 11.27
CA PHE A 36 -6.34 21.52 12.52
C PHE A 36 -7.24 20.27 12.60
N SER A 37 -7.55 19.66 11.45
CA SER A 37 -8.35 18.44 11.40
C SER A 37 -7.54 17.18 11.67
N LEU A 38 -6.25 17.19 11.32
CA LEU A 38 -5.39 16.01 11.43
C LEU A 38 -5.34 15.39 12.83
N PRO A 39 -5.17 16.18 13.92
CA PRO A 39 -5.16 15.59 15.25
C PRO A 39 -6.46 14.87 15.61
N GLY A 40 -7.61 15.43 15.23
CA GLY A 40 -8.90 14.81 15.47
C GLY A 40 -9.07 13.50 14.72
N TRP A 41 -8.64 13.47 13.47
CA TRP A 41 -8.69 12.24 12.67
C TRP A 41 -7.76 11.18 13.25
N LEU A 42 -6.57 11.57 13.69
CA LEU A 42 -5.62 10.65 14.29
C LEU A 42 -6.14 10.10 15.63
N TYR A 43 -6.85 10.95 16.39
CA TYR A 43 -7.45 10.53 17.66
C TYR A 43 -8.41 9.36 17.46
N THR A 44 -9.18 9.38 16.37
CA THR A 44 -10.09 8.30 16.03
C THR A 44 -9.35 7.02 15.64
N GLY A 45 -8.16 7.17 15.03
CA GLY A 45 -7.32 6.03 14.66
C GLY A 45 -6.50 6.32 13.42
N LYS A 46 -5.41 5.59 13.26
CA LYS A 46 -4.53 5.75 12.09
C LYS A 46 -5.23 5.41 10.78
N ALA A 47 -6.03 4.35 10.78
CA ALA A 47 -6.79 3.96 9.58
C ALA A 47 -7.79 5.04 9.21
N HIS A 48 -8.44 5.63 10.20
CA HIS A 48 -9.37 6.73 9.98
C HIS A 48 -8.66 7.95 9.37
N LEU A 49 -7.50 8.33 9.93
CA LEU A 49 -6.71 9.43 9.40
C LEU A 49 -6.36 9.19 7.92
N LYS A 50 -5.87 8.01 7.59
CA LYS A 50 -5.50 7.65 6.23
C LYS A 50 -6.71 7.75 5.28
N ARG A 51 -7.87 7.29 5.72
CA ARG A 51 -9.10 7.34 4.92
C ARG A 51 -9.56 8.77 4.70
N GLN A 52 -9.53 9.61 5.74
CA GLN A 52 -9.96 11.00 5.63
C GLN A 52 -9.08 11.77 4.64
N VAL A 53 -7.77 11.56 4.69
CA VAL A 53 -6.85 12.17 3.74
C VAL A 53 -7.11 11.64 2.32
N ALA A 54 -7.28 10.33 2.17
CA ALA A 54 -7.50 9.71 0.87
C ALA A 54 -8.78 10.20 0.19
N GLN A 55 -9.81 10.48 0.96
CA GLN A 55 -11.08 10.96 0.42
C GLN A 55 -11.03 12.42 -0.04
N ARG A 56 -10.05 13.18 0.40
CA ARG A 56 -9.94 14.62 0.12
C ARG A 56 -8.86 14.98 -0.88
N VAL A 57 -8.03 14.01 -1.28
CA VAL A 57 -6.90 14.24 -2.17
C VAL A 57 -6.95 13.28 -3.34
N ALA A 58 -6.75 13.80 -4.54
CA ALA A 58 -6.54 12.97 -5.71
C ALA A 58 -5.05 12.98 -6.03
N LEU A 59 -4.43 11.81 -6.07
CA LEU A 59 -3.04 11.67 -6.46
C LEU A 59 -2.96 11.26 -7.93
N ASP A 60 -1.95 11.77 -8.63
CA ASP A 60 -1.67 11.31 -9.99
C ASP A 60 -0.88 10.01 -9.90
N ILE A 61 -1.60 8.91 -9.93
CA ILE A 61 -1.05 7.57 -9.72
C ILE A 61 0.03 7.24 -10.75
N ALA A 62 -0.14 7.69 -12.00
CA ALA A 62 0.83 7.42 -13.05
C ALA A 62 2.17 8.14 -12.83
N LYS A 63 2.16 9.22 -12.04
CA LYS A 63 3.36 10.03 -11.80
C LYS A 63 4.04 9.75 -10.46
N LEU A 64 3.60 8.74 -9.73
CA LEU A 64 4.23 8.37 -8.47
C LEU A 64 5.65 7.82 -8.73
N PRO A 65 6.56 7.97 -7.76
CA PRO A 65 7.96 7.55 -7.94
C PRO A 65 8.12 6.04 -7.77
N TYR A 66 7.75 5.28 -8.77
CA TYR A 66 7.85 3.82 -8.77
C TYR A 66 9.29 3.33 -8.86
N HIS A 67 9.55 2.18 -8.28
CA HIS A 67 10.84 1.50 -8.38
C HIS A 67 10.82 0.62 -9.63
N ASP A 68 11.33 1.12 -10.72
CA ASP A 68 11.21 0.48 -12.04
C ASP A 68 11.87 -0.91 -12.10
N GLU A 69 13.01 -1.08 -11.46
CA GLU A 69 13.69 -2.38 -11.43
C GLU A 69 12.86 -3.43 -10.72
N LEU A 70 12.21 -3.05 -9.62
CA LEU A 70 11.34 -3.95 -8.88
C LEU A 70 10.12 -4.32 -9.73
N ILE A 71 9.54 -3.36 -10.43
CA ILE A 71 8.40 -3.62 -11.33
C ILE A 71 8.81 -4.63 -12.39
N GLY A 72 9.98 -4.46 -13.00
CA GLY A 72 10.48 -5.41 -13.99
C GLY A 72 10.64 -6.81 -13.44
N TRP A 73 11.14 -6.94 -12.21
CA TRP A 73 11.27 -8.23 -11.55
C TRP A 73 9.89 -8.86 -11.28
N ILE A 74 8.93 -8.07 -10.81
CA ILE A 74 7.56 -8.54 -10.57
C ILE A 74 6.94 -9.06 -11.87
N GLU A 75 7.13 -8.33 -12.97
CA GLU A 75 6.62 -8.75 -14.27
C GLU A 75 7.18 -10.11 -14.68
N ARG A 76 8.46 -10.34 -14.43
CA ARG A 76 9.10 -11.62 -14.74
C ARG A 76 8.55 -12.76 -13.87
N GLU A 77 8.36 -12.49 -12.57
CA GLU A 77 7.79 -13.48 -11.65
C GLU A 77 6.36 -13.82 -12.03
N ARG A 78 5.57 -12.82 -12.42
CA ARG A 78 4.21 -13.02 -12.87
C ARG A 78 4.16 -13.83 -14.16
N SER A 79 5.07 -13.55 -15.09
CA SER A 79 5.16 -14.29 -16.34
C SER A 79 5.53 -15.75 -16.11
N ALA A 80 6.26 -16.04 -15.03
CA ALA A 80 6.57 -17.40 -14.63
C ALA A 80 5.38 -18.12 -13.96
N GLY A 81 4.23 -17.45 -13.85
CA GLY A 81 3.00 -18.01 -13.30
C GLY A 81 2.79 -17.79 -11.83
N ARG A 82 3.58 -16.94 -11.21
CA ARG A 82 3.48 -16.68 -9.78
C ARG A 82 2.33 -15.75 -9.46
N SER A 83 1.62 -15.99 -8.35
CA SER A 83 0.61 -15.07 -7.84
C SER A 83 1.29 -13.91 -7.14
N ILE A 84 0.84 -12.69 -7.40
CA ILE A 84 1.42 -11.48 -6.83
C ILE A 84 0.38 -10.78 -5.96
N VAL A 85 0.76 -10.48 -4.72
CA VAL A 85 -0.11 -9.80 -3.74
C VAL A 85 0.51 -8.46 -3.38
N LEU A 86 -0.27 -7.38 -3.46
CA LEU A 86 0.16 -6.07 -3.00
C LEU A 86 -0.35 -5.87 -1.58
N CYS A 87 0.55 -5.62 -0.64
CA CYS A 87 0.20 -5.48 0.77
C CYS A 87 0.75 -4.16 1.29
N SER A 88 -0.12 -3.31 1.83
CA SER A 88 0.28 -1.97 2.26
C SER A 88 -0.48 -1.54 3.50
N ALA A 89 0.17 -0.73 4.33
CA ALA A 89 -0.49 -0.08 5.45
C ALA A 89 -1.24 1.18 5.02
N SER A 90 -1.05 1.64 3.79
CA SER A 90 -1.77 2.79 3.23
C SER A 90 -3.24 2.47 3.00
N ASP A 91 -4.06 3.52 2.84
CA ASP A 91 -5.49 3.33 2.64
C ASP A 91 -5.77 2.63 1.31
N GLU A 92 -6.74 1.72 1.31
CA GLU A 92 -7.09 0.94 0.13
C GLU A 92 -7.52 1.79 -1.06
N THR A 93 -8.01 3.02 -0.82
CA THR A 93 -8.38 3.94 -1.89
C THR A 93 -7.22 4.17 -2.84
N PHE A 94 -6.03 4.46 -2.30
CA PHE A 94 -4.84 4.67 -3.12
C PHE A 94 -4.21 3.36 -3.57
N VAL A 95 -4.16 2.37 -2.69
CA VAL A 95 -3.50 1.09 -3.00
C VAL A 95 -4.22 0.39 -4.15
N SER A 96 -5.55 0.43 -4.17
CA SER A 96 -6.33 -0.13 -5.27
C SER A 96 -6.06 0.59 -6.59
N GLN A 97 -5.92 1.91 -6.55
CA GLN A 97 -5.61 2.68 -7.75
C GLN A 97 -4.23 2.33 -8.30
N VAL A 98 -3.24 2.15 -7.42
CA VAL A 98 -1.90 1.71 -7.83
C VAL A 98 -1.96 0.32 -8.46
N ALA A 99 -2.68 -0.60 -7.82
CA ALA A 99 -2.82 -1.96 -8.31
C ALA A 99 -3.46 -1.98 -9.71
N ASP A 100 -4.52 -1.20 -9.90
CA ASP A 100 -5.20 -1.10 -11.18
C ASP A 100 -4.30 -0.50 -12.25
N HIS A 101 -3.54 0.53 -11.89
CA HIS A 101 -2.64 1.21 -12.83
C HIS A 101 -1.53 0.27 -13.32
N LEU A 102 -0.93 -0.49 -12.42
CA LEU A 102 0.17 -1.39 -12.79
C LEU A 102 -0.31 -2.68 -13.43
N GLY A 103 -1.49 -3.17 -13.03
CA GLY A 103 -2.08 -4.38 -13.60
C GLY A 103 -1.29 -5.65 -13.34
N LEU A 104 -0.54 -5.70 -12.24
CA LEU A 104 0.36 -6.82 -11.93
C LEU A 104 -0.08 -7.68 -10.76
N PHE A 105 -1.13 -7.28 -10.05
CA PHE A 105 -1.48 -7.90 -8.77
C PHE A 105 -2.75 -8.71 -8.87
N ASP A 106 -2.72 -9.89 -8.26
CA ASP A 106 -3.87 -10.78 -8.18
C ASP A 106 -4.73 -10.45 -6.96
N GLU A 107 -4.12 -9.80 -5.97
CA GLU A 107 -4.81 -9.47 -4.73
C GLU A 107 -4.19 -8.24 -4.08
N VAL A 108 -5.02 -7.50 -3.32
CA VAL A 108 -4.59 -6.30 -2.59
C VAL A 108 -5.01 -6.44 -1.13
N ILE A 109 -4.08 -6.18 -0.22
CA ILE A 109 -4.33 -6.11 1.22
C ILE A 109 -3.92 -4.71 1.68
N ALA A 110 -4.87 -3.94 2.20
CA ALA A 110 -4.62 -2.53 2.56
C ALA A 110 -5.53 -2.11 3.71
N SER A 111 -5.22 -0.94 4.29
CA SER A 111 -6.05 -0.37 5.37
C SER A 111 -7.40 0.09 4.82
N ASP A 112 -8.48 -0.16 5.56
CA ASP A 112 -9.84 0.06 5.08
C ASP A 112 -10.60 1.21 5.77
N GLY A 113 -9.88 2.06 6.51
CA GLY A 113 -10.51 3.19 7.21
C GLY A 113 -10.92 2.84 8.64
N VAL A 114 -11.05 1.56 8.96
CA VAL A 114 -11.36 1.07 10.30
C VAL A 114 -10.17 0.26 10.83
N THR A 115 -9.67 -0.67 10.03
CA THR A 115 -8.52 -1.50 10.37
C THR A 115 -7.27 -0.94 9.73
N ASN A 116 -6.28 -0.59 10.56
CA ASN A 116 -4.98 -0.17 10.08
C ASN A 116 -4.09 -1.40 9.90
N VAL A 117 -3.63 -1.62 8.66
CA VAL A 117 -2.75 -2.75 8.36
C VAL A 117 -1.32 -2.36 8.69
N SER A 118 -1.01 -2.32 9.99
CA SER A 118 0.35 -2.05 10.48
C SER A 118 1.27 -3.22 10.13
N ALA A 119 2.58 -3.05 10.35
CA ALA A 119 3.55 -4.10 10.08
C ALA A 119 3.21 -5.41 10.80
N GLU A 120 2.81 -5.32 12.08
CA GLU A 120 2.43 -6.49 12.87
C GLU A 120 1.17 -7.15 12.33
N ARG A 121 0.16 -6.35 12.01
CA ARG A 121 -1.09 -6.87 11.48
C ARG A 121 -0.89 -7.45 10.08
N LYS A 122 -0.03 -6.85 9.28
CA LYS A 122 0.35 -7.36 7.97
C LYS A 122 0.91 -8.78 8.09
N ALA A 123 1.87 -8.96 8.99
CA ALA A 123 2.46 -10.26 9.22
C ALA A 123 1.41 -11.28 9.66
N ALA A 124 0.52 -10.90 10.58
CA ALA A 124 -0.54 -11.79 11.07
C ALA A 124 -1.50 -12.17 9.94
N ILE A 125 -1.92 -11.22 9.12
CA ILE A 125 -2.82 -11.48 7.99
C ILE A 125 -2.18 -12.46 7.00
N LEU A 126 -0.92 -12.24 6.67
CA LEU A 126 -0.22 -13.08 5.71
C LEU A 126 -0.02 -14.51 6.22
N VAL A 127 0.32 -14.65 7.50
CA VAL A 127 0.47 -15.97 8.11
C VAL A 127 -0.87 -16.70 8.16
N GLU A 128 -1.93 -16.00 8.56
CA GLU A 128 -3.27 -16.59 8.61
C GLU A 128 -3.74 -17.01 7.23
N ARG A 129 -3.45 -16.22 6.21
CA ARG A 129 -3.96 -16.43 4.87
C ARG A 129 -3.18 -17.47 4.09
N PHE A 130 -1.84 -17.46 4.20
CA PHE A 130 -0.96 -18.32 3.40
C PHE A 130 -0.21 -19.35 4.24
N GLY A 131 -0.19 -19.19 5.55
CA GLY A 131 0.60 -20.04 6.44
C GLY A 131 2.03 -19.50 6.57
N ALA A 132 2.66 -19.80 7.70
CA ALA A 132 4.03 -19.39 7.94
C ALA A 132 4.95 -20.02 6.89
N LYS A 133 5.81 -19.23 6.28
CA LYS A 133 6.78 -19.66 5.25
C LYS A 133 6.14 -20.15 3.94
N ASN A 134 4.84 -19.88 3.74
CA ASN A 134 4.16 -20.26 2.51
C ASN A 134 3.96 -19.07 1.58
N PHE A 135 4.77 -18.03 1.73
CA PHE A 135 4.82 -16.89 0.83
C PHE A 135 6.18 -16.24 0.91
N ASP A 136 6.55 -15.54 -0.16
CA ASP A 136 7.75 -14.71 -0.19
C ASP A 136 7.33 -13.25 -0.04
N TYR A 137 8.13 -12.48 0.69
CA TYR A 137 7.82 -11.09 0.96
C TYR A 137 8.94 -10.17 0.47
N ALA A 138 8.60 -9.22 -0.38
CA ALA A 138 9.51 -8.20 -0.86
C ALA A 138 9.11 -6.85 -0.26
N GLY A 139 9.89 -6.39 0.68
CA GLY A 139 9.64 -5.13 1.36
C GLY A 139 10.87 -4.67 2.12
N ASN A 140 10.81 -3.45 2.62
CA ASN A 140 11.91 -2.88 3.39
C ASN A 140 11.65 -2.93 4.90
N SER A 141 10.56 -3.51 5.35
CA SER A 141 10.35 -3.69 6.78
C SER A 141 11.14 -4.90 7.26
N ARG A 142 11.71 -4.76 8.39
CA ARG A 142 12.58 -5.78 8.95
C ARG A 142 12.22 -6.05 10.39
#